data_f0656e655cd8ddd13f4a5a59dd06f4b6
#
_entry.id   f0656e655cd8ddd13f4a5a59dd06f4b6
#
_cell.length_a   1.000
_cell.length_b   1.000
_cell.length_c   1.000
_cell.angle_alpha   90.00
_cell.angle_beta   90.00
_cell.angle_gamma   90.00
#
_symmetry.space_group_name_H-M   'P 1'
#
loop_
_entity.id
_entity.type
_entity.pdbx_description
1 polymer ?
#
loop_
_entity_poly.entity_id
_entity_poly.type
_entity_poly.pdbx_seq_one_letter_code
_entity_poly.pdbx_strand_id
1 'polypeptide(L)'
;MLPRIASRAGGCALFLALTVLQPGARAQMATPPKTHNVVLIVSDGVRWQEVFTGADPTLMNAKNGGIWDKEQDLRREFWRANADERRKALFPFLWTTVAARGQIFGNQTKGSVARVTNGLAFSYPGYNEMLSGHPDPRINSNEFGPNPNPTVFEWLNGLPDLHGLVSVYATWETFRDIFNVRRSNLPLQVGWDLPYRGELTPRQELLNQLYRFTTRLDDGDVYNAFLQIPLLDSFREHQPRVLFVGYGETDNWGHAGRYDLLLHSAHVFDHFVEELWNTLQGLPAYRDQTTFIITTDHGRGSGPIDWKEHGVEQPGSENIWIAVLGPDTRALGERTHTAPVTQAQIAATVAALLGKDYRQAVPAAAVPIAEVLSTRP
;
A
#
# COMPACT_ATOMS: atom_id res chain seq x y z
N MET A 1 31.77 -22.42 -96.43
CA MET A 1 30.56 -21.76 -95.90
C MET A 1 30.83 -21.60 -94.39
N LEU A 2 31.16 -20.38 -93.97
CA LEU A 2 31.45 -20.06 -92.57
C LEU A 2 30.33 -19.15 -92.09
N PRO A 3 29.76 -19.36 -90.87
CA PRO A 3 28.86 -18.39 -90.24
C PRO A 3 29.58 -17.40 -89.40
N ARG A 4 29.12 -16.15 -89.44
CA ARG A 4 29.56 -14.98 -88.73
C ARG A 4 29.31 -15.06 -87.22
N ILE A 5 30.32 -14.67 -86.45
CA ILE A 5 30.26 -14.44 -85.01
C ILE A 5 29.79 -13.00 -84.77
N ALA A 6 28.70 -12.83 -84.03
CA ALA A 6 28.21 -11.58 -83.53
C ALA A 6 28.65 -11.32 -82.08
N SER A 7 29.46 -10.31 -81.82
CA SER A 7 29.88 -9.88 -80.49
C SER A 7 28.75 -9.10 -79.80
N ARG A 8 28.38 -9.51 -78.60
CA ARG A 8 27.52 -8.69 -77.70
C ARG A 8 28.40 -8.07 -76.59
N ALA A 9 28.49 -6.77 -76.61
CA ALA A 9 29.04 -6.02 -75.52
C ALA A 9 28.08 -5.96 -74.35
N GLY A 10 28.49 -6.49 -73.21
CA GLY A 10 27.77 -6.40 -71.99
C GLY A 10 28.17 -5.17 -71.21
N GLY A 11 27.26 -4.21 -71.06
CA GLY A 11 27.46 -3.06 -70.16
C GLY A 11 27.21 -3.44 -68.71
N CYS A 12 28.25 -3.29 -67.87
CA CYS A 12 28.14 -3.38 -66.42
C CYS A 12 27.55 -2.10 -65.89
N ALA A 13 26.29 -2.12 -65.40
CA ALA A 13 25.69 -1.02 -64.65
C ALA A 13 26.08 -1.17 -63.18
N LEU A 14 26.89 -0.25 -62.68
CA LEU A 14 27.24 -0.16 -61.24
C LEU A 14 26.05 0.52 -60.51
N PHE A 15 25.31 -0.26 -59.73
CA PHE A 15 24.33 0.30 -58.79
C PHE A 15 25.06 0.78 -57.53
N LEU A 16 25.21 2.08 -57.34
CA LEU A 16 25.56 2.67 -56.06
C LEU A 16 24.33 2.62 -55.15
N ALA A 17 24.37 1.71 -54.16
CA ALA A 17 23.38 1.71 -53.07
C ALA A 17 23.73 2.86 -52.10
N LEU A 18 22.98 3.94 -52.13
CA LEU A 18 22.97 4.96 -51.10
C LEU A 18 22.32 4.36 -49.84
N THR A 19 23.11 3.95 -48.87
CA THR A 19 22.61 3.69 -47.52
C THR A 19 22.27 5.01 -46.85
N VAL A 20 20.97 5.31 -46.81
CA VAL A 20 20.42 6.37 -45.96
C VAL A 20 20.55 5.91 -44.51
N LEU A 21 21.53 6.44 -43.80
CA LEU A 21 21.58 6.30 -42.32
C LEU A 21 20.36 7.03 -41.75
N GLN A 22 19.36 6.29 -41.32
CA GLN A 22 18.30 6.82 -40.47
C GLN A 22 18.90 7.37 -39.20
N PRO A 23 18.63 8.62 -38.79
CA PRO A 23 19.06 9.11 -37.49
C PRO A 23 18.41 8.21 -36.43
N GLY A 24 19.26 7.51 -35.66
CA GLY A 24 18.80 6.65 -34.56
C GLY A 24 17.83 7.42 -33.66
N ALA A 25 16.68 6.86 -33.42
CA ALA A 25 15.72 7.39 -32.46
C ALA A 25 16.47 7.63 -31.14
N ARG A 26 16.76 8.87 -30.82
CA ARG A 26 17.24 9.26 -29.51
C ARG A 26 16.17 8.76 -28.52
N ALA A 27 16.53 7.77 -27.70
CA ALA A 27 15.73 7.38 -26.57
C ALA A 27 15.45 8.67 -25.78
N GLN A 28 14.18 9.09 -25.78
CA GLN A 28 13.74 10.28 -25.07
C GLN A 28 14.01 9.97 -23.60
N MET A 29 14.99 10.62 -22.98
CA MET A 29 15.32 10.42 -21.57
C MET A 29 14.05 10.74 -20.78
N ALA A 30 13.50 9.71 -20.14
CA ALA A 30 12.34 9.89 -19.27
C ALA A 30 12.68 10.96 -18.23
N THR A 31 11.81 11.96 -18.08
CA THR A 31 11.99 12.99 -17.04
C THR A 31 12.07 12.30 -15.67
N PRO A 32 13.00 12.65 -14.77
CA PRO A 32 13.08 12.00 -13.45
C PRO A 32 11.75 12.14 -12.69
N PRO A 33 11.36 11.15 -11.86
CA PRO A 33 10.16 11.24 -11.07
C PRO A 33 10.20 12.44 -10.13
N LYS A 34 9.04 13.03 -9.87
CA LYS A 34 8.88 14.10 -8.87
C LYS A 34 8.79 13.52 -7.46
N THR A 35 8.41 12.24 -7.36
CA THR A 35 8.36 11.49 -6.09
C THR A 35 9.77 11.20 -5.62
N HIS A 36 10.12 11.76 -4.48
CA HIS A 36 11.38 11.49 -3.80
C HIS A 36 11.15 10.63 -2.54
N ASN A 37 9.94 10.62 -2.03
CA ASN A 37 9.57 9.91 -0.82
C ASN A 37 8.32 9.06 -1.07
N VAL A 38 8.29 7.83 -0.55
CA VAL A 38 7.14 6.94 -0.67
C VAL A 38 6.75 6.43 0.71
N VAL A 39 5.47 6.53 1.04
CA VAL A 39 4.89 5.97 2.26
C VAL A 39 3.84 4.93 1.86
N LEU A 40 4.08 3.67 2.21
CA LEU A 40 3.09 2.59 2.09
C LEU A 40 2.36 2.45 3.43
N ILE A 41 1.06 2.69 3.42
CA ILE A 41 0.21 2.71 4.61
C ILE A 41 -0.83 1.61 4.47
N VAL A 42 -0.91 0.74 5.46
CA VAL A 42 -1.83 -0.41 5.46
C VAL A 42 -2.72 -0.35 6.69
N SER A 43 -4.03 -0.51 6.52
CA SER A 43 -4.97 -0.81 7.58
C SER A 43 -5.42 -2.26 7.42
N ASP A 44 -5.06 -3.10 8.39
CA ASP A 44 -5.29 -4.54 8.34
C ASP A 44 -6.79 -4.87 8.25
N GLY A 45 -7.16 -5.73 7.31
CA GLY A 45 -8.49 -6.30 7.18
C GLY A 45 -9.65 -5.32 6.87
N VAL A 46 -9.39 -4.09 6.43
CA VAL A 46 -10.47 -3.14 6.06
C VAL A 46 -11.11 -3.56 4.75
N ARG A 47 -12.40 -3.90 4.81
CA ARG A 47 -13.14 -4.38 3.65
C ARG A 47 -13.37 -3.26 2.62
N TRP A 48 -13.32 -3.62 1.34
CA TRP A 48 -13.66 -2.70 0.26
C TRP A 48 -15.09 -2.15 0.38
N GLN A 49 -16.02 -2.90 1.02
CA GLN A 49 -17.40 -2.46 1.24
C GLN A 49 -17.45 -1.18 2.09
N GLU A 50 -16.78 -1.15 3.24
CA GLU A 50 -16.71 0.06 4.08
C GLU A 50 -16.05 1.21 3.32
N VAL A 51 -15.00 0.93 2.56
CA VAL A 51 -14.29 1.98 1.80
C VAL A 51 -15.20 2.61 0.75
N PHE A 52 -15.93 1.82 -0.05
CA PHE A 52 -16.70 2.34 -1.18
C PHE A 52 -18.17 2.64 -0.88
N THR A 53 -18.74 2.06 0.17
CA THR A 53 -20.15 2.27 0.51
C THR A 53 -20.38 2.85 1.91
N GLY A 54 -19.33 2.98 2.72
CA GLY A 54 -19.41 3.42 4.11
C GLY A 54 -19.98 2.34 5.03
N ALA A 55 -20.38 2.74 6.23
CA ALA A 55 -20.89 1.81 7.24
C ALA A 55 -22.07 0.96 6.73
N ASP A 56 -21.99 -0.35 6.95
CA ASP A 56 -23.05 -1.31 6.58
C ASP A 56 -24.23 -1.21 7.59
N PRO A 57 -25.42 -0.78 7.14
CA PRO A 57 -26.58 -0.62 8.01
C PRO A 57 -27.06 -1.93 8.65
N THR A 58 -26.75 -3.07 8.04
CA THR A 58 -27.17 -4.39 8.55
C THR A 58 -26.32 -4.83 9.75
N LEU A 59 -25.14 -4.23 9.92
CA LEU A 59 -24.22 -4.49 11.03
C LEU A 59 -24.30 -3.44 12.15
N MET A 60 -24.99 -2.32 11.96
CA MET A 60 -25.11 -1.27 12.96
C MET A 60 -26.14 -1.61 14.06
N ASN A 61 -26.07 -2.80 14.62
CA ASN A 61 -26.94 -3.27 15.71
C ASN A 61 -26.22 -4.35 16.54
N ALA A 62 -26.67 -4.56 17.77
CA ALA A 62 -26.06 -5.50 18.71
C ALA A 62 -26.08 -6.96 18.20
N LYS A 63 -27.11 -7.37 17.46
CA LYS A 63 -27.28 -8.76 17.01
C LYS A 63 -26.24 -9.16 15.95
N ASN A 64 -26.06 -8.32 14.92
CA ASN A 64 -25.23 -8.64 13.75
C ASN A 64 -23.81 -8.06 13.88
N GLY A 65 -23.71 -6.84 14.42
CA GLY A 65 -22.43 -6.13 14.53
C GLY A 65 -21.80 -6.13 15.92
N GLY A 66 -22.46 -6.78 16.92
CA GLY A 66 -21.94 -6.86 18.29
C GLY A 66 -21.68 -5.48 18.93
N ILE A 67 -22.38 -4.44 18.49
CA ILE A 67 -22.14 -3.08 18.99
C ILE A 67 -22.54 -2.95 20.45
N TRP A 68 -21.72 -2.21 21.22
CA TRP A 68 -22.02 -1.80 22.58
C TRP A 68 -22.47 -0.36 22.67
N ASP A 69 -22.13 0.45 21.67
CA ASP A 69 -22.65 1.81 21.52
C ASP A 69 -24.16 1.81 21.36
N LYS A 70 -24.76 2.95 21.67
CA LYS A 70 -26.17 3.15 21.31
C LYS A 70 -26.28 3.23 19.80
N GLU A 71 -27.10 2.38 19.19
CA GLU A 71 -27.28 2.34 17.73
C GLU A 71 -27.55 3.73 17.12
N GLN A 72 -28.32 4.57 17.82
CA GLN A 72 -28.63 5.92 17.36
C GLN A 72 -27.41 6.83 17.29
N ASP A 73 -26.47 6.69 18.23
CA ASP A 73 -25.24 7.50 18.27
C ASP A 73 -24.30 7.09 17.14
N LEU A 74 -24.08 5.78 16.98
CA LEU A 74 -23.29 5.23 15.89
C LEU A 74 -23.87 5.62 14.51
N ARG A 75 -25.20 5.55 14.36
CA ARG A 75 -25.88 5.98 13.12
C ARG A 75 -25.76 7.47 12.87
N ARG A 76 -25.81 8.30 13.88
CA ARG A 76 -25.63 9.76 13.73
C ARG A 76 -24.23 10.05 13.19
N GLU A 77 -23.23 9.32 13.63
CA GLU A 77 -21.85 9.51 13.22
C GLU A 77 -21.60 8.99 11.80
N PHE A 78 -21.89 7.74 11.51
CA PHE A 78 -21.44 7.06 10.28
C PHE A 78 -22.54 6.79 9.26
N TRP A 79 -23.84 6.85 9.64
CA TRP A 79 -24.89 6.51 8.71
C TRP A 79 -25.35 7.72 7.89
N ARG A 80 -25.47 7.52 6.58
CA ARG A 80 -26.11 8.41 5.62
C ARG A 80 -26.89 7.55 4.62
N ALA A 81 -28.01 8.05 4.08
CA ALA A 81 -28.84 7.30 3.12
C ALA A 81 -28.10 7.08 1.78
N ASN A 82 -27.37 8.10 1.34
CA ASN A 82 -26.56 8.03 0.14
C ASN A 82 -25.19 7.39 0.47
N ALA A 83 -24.76 6.41 -0.35
CA ALA A 83 -23.49 5.71 -0.16
C ALA A 83 -22.26 6.64 -0.28
N ASP A 84 -22.31 7.62 -1.19
CA ASP A 84 -21.20 8.57 -1.36
C ASP A 84 -21.04 9.50 -0.15
N GLU A 85 -22.14 9.88 0.50
CA GLU A 85 -22.09 10.65 1.75
C GLU A 85 -21.68 9.77 2.93
N ARG A 86 -22.12 8.51 2.95
CA ARG A 86 -21.80 7.55 4.01
C ARG A 86 -20.32 7.18 4.02
N ARG A 87 -19.72 6.90 2.86
CA ARG A 87 -18.29 6.63 2.75
C ARG A 87 -17.43 7.85 3.11
N LYS A 88 -17.89 9.08 2.81
CA LYS A 88 -17.24 10.33 3.24
C LYS A 88 -17.36 10.56 4.75
N ALA A 89 -18.45 10.11 5.37
CA ALA A 89 -18.57 10.19 6.83
C ALA A 89 -17.58 9.25 7.53
N LEU A 90 -17.29 8.09 6.94
CA LEU A 90 -16.35 7.11 7.51
C LEU A 90 -14.89 7.42 7.17
N PHE A 91 -14.60 7.78 5.91
CA PHE A 91 -13.26 8.07 5.40
C PHE A 91 -13.20 9.46 4.74
N PRO A 92 -13.28 10.56 5.54
CA PRO A 92 -13.34 11.91 5.00
C PRO A 92 -12.10 12.28 4.18
N PHE A 93 -10.89 12.01 4.63
CA PHE A 93 -9.67 12.35 3.90
C PHE A 93 -9.54 11.55 2.61
N LEU A 94 -9.80 10.24 2.64
CA LEU A 94 -9.76 9.38 1.46
C LEU A 94 -10.68 9.90 0.35
N TRP A 95 -11.91 10.33 0.71
CA TRP A 95 -12.92 10.72 -0.28
C TRP A 95 -12.95 12.20 -0.64
N THR A 96 -12.35 13.08 0.18
CA THR A 96 -12.25 14.51 -0.16
C THR A 96 -10.89 14.89 -0.76
N THR A 97 -9.81 14.29 -0.28
CA THR A 97 -8.45 14.64 -0.69
C THR A 97 -7.85 13.60 -1.65
N VAL A 98 -7.81 12.33 -1.23
CA VAL A 98 -7.16 11.29 -2.06
C VAL A 98 -7.96 11.06 -3.35
N ALA A 99 -9.29 10.97 -3.27
CA ALA A 99 -10.13 10.83 -4.46
C ALA A 99 -10.04 12.05 -5.40
N ALA A 100 -9.87 13.26 -4.86
CA ALA A 100 -9.77 14.48 -5.67
C ALA A 100 -8.40 14.66 -6.34
N ARG A 101 -7.33 14.12 -5.77
CA ARG A 101 -5.94 14.41 -6.17
C ARG A 101 -5.14 13.17 -6.59
N GLY A 102 -5.70 11.96 -6.44
CA GLY A 102 -5.06 10.69 -6.71
C GLY A 102 -5.97 9.71 -7.43
N GLN A 103 -5.81 8.42 -7.14
CA GLN A 103 -6.60 7.33 -7.73
C GLN A 103 -6.94 6.31 -6.66
N ILE A 104 -8.15 5.72 -6.73
CA ILE A 104 -8.62 4.67 -5.81
C ILE A 104 -9.18 3.52 -6.64
N PHE A 105 -8.64 2.31 -6.45
CA PHE A 105 -9.03 1.05 -7.10
C PHE A 105 -9.68 0.12 -6.09
N GLY A 106 -10.57 -0.78 -6.56
CA GLY A 106 -11.13 -1.85 -5.76
C GLY A 106 -12.66 -1.81 -5.63
N ASN A 107 -13.36 -0.84 -6.25
CA ASN A 107 -14.81 -0.86 -6.25
C ASN A 107 -15.35 -1.94 -7.19
N GLN A 108 -15.65 -3.12 -6.63
CA GLN A 108 -16.18 -4.28 -7.37
C GLN A 108 -17.45 -3.93 -8.13
N THR A 109 -18.32 -3.09 -7.55
CA THR A 109 -19.62 -2.73 -8.16
C THR A 109 -19.47 -1.84 -9.38
N LYS A 110 -18.31 -1.20 -9.55
CA LYS A 110 -17.99 -0.32 -10.69
C LYS A 110 -16.95 -0.93 -11.64
N GLY A 111 -16.73 -2.25 -11.56
CA GLY A 111 -15.79 -2.94 -12.43
C GLY A 111 -14.33 -2.54 -12.24
N SER A 112 -13.96 -2.15 -11.03
CA SER A 112 -12.57 -1.92 -10.62
C SER A 112 -12.20 -2.99 -9.59
N VAL A 113 -11.39 -3.97 -10.00
CA VAL A 113 -10.99 -5.09 -9.16
C VAL A 113 -9.59 -4.83 -8.61
N ALA A 114 -9.44 -4.90 -7.29
CA ALA A 114 -8.15 -5.01 -6.62
C ALA A 114 -8.19 -6.26 -5.72
N ARG A 115 -7.13 -7.10 -5.75
CA ARG A 115 -7.18 -8.36 -5.02
C ARG A 115 -5.80 -8.89 -4.64
N VAL A 116 -5.78 -9.73 -3.59
CA VAL A 116 -4.65 -10.61 -3.29
C VAL A 116 -4.62 -11.79 -4.27
N THR A 117 -3.44 -12.37 -4.51
CA THR A 117 -3.25 -13.51 -5.42
C THR A 117 -2.60 -14.71 -4.74
N ASN A 118 -2.33 -14.64 -3.44
CA ASN A 118 -1.69 -15.72 -2.68
C ASN A 118 -2.62 -16.94 -2.42
N GLY A 119 -3.93 -16.78 -2.65
CA GLY A 119 -4.92 -17.84 -2.44
C GLY A 119 -5.24 -18.14 -0.96
N LEU A 120 -4.69 -17.40 -0.03
CA LEU A 120 -4.85 -17.57 1.42
C LEU A 120 -5.66 -16.45 2.06
N ALA A 121 -5.50 -15.21 1.58
CA ALA A 121 -6.25 -14.01 1.97
C ALA A 121 -6.29 -13.78 3.49
N PHE A 122 -5.11 -13.83 4.14
CA PHE A 122 -4.89 -13.42 5.52
C PHE A 122 -3.52 -12.74 5.68
N SER A 123 -3.22 -12.23 6.87
CA SER A 123 -2.21 -11.18 7.10
C SER A 123 -0.81 -11.54 6.61
N TYR A 124 -0.12 -12.54 7.14
CA TYR A 124 1.28 -12.76 6.77
C TYR A 124 1.46 -13.04 5.27
N PRO A 125 0.71 -13.96 4.62
CA PRO A 125 0.80 -14.16 3.17
C PRO A 125 0.47 -12.90 2.36
N GLY A 126 -0.50 -12.09 2.83
CA GLY A 126 -0.86 -10.81 2.23
C GLY A 126 0.31 -9.83 2.29
N TYR A 127 0.87 -9.60 3.47
CA TYR A 127 2.05 -8.74 3.63
C TYR A 127 3.26 -9.25 2.83
N ASN A 128 3.51 -10.58 2.80
CA ASN A 128 4.57 -11.11 1.96
C ASN A 128 4.34 -10.76 0.48
N GLU A 129 3.14 -11.03 -0.06
CA GLU A 129 2.82 -10.73 -1.45
C GLU A 129 3.00 -9.24 -1.77
N MET A 130 2.50 -8.36 -0.89
CA MET A 130 2.60 -6.91 -1.01
C MET A 130 4.05 -6.42 -1.04
N LEU A 131 4.89 -6.96 -0.17
CA LEU A 131 6.24 -6.45 0.09
C LEU A 131 7.32 -7.13 -0.76
N SER A 132 7.12 -8.40 -1.16
CA SER A 132 8.05 -9.12 -2.05
C SER A 132 7.66 -9.04 -3.53
N GLY A 133 6.41 -8.65 -3.83
CA GLY A 133 5.90 -8.54 -5.19
C GLY A 133 5.42 -9.87 -5.79
N HIS A 134 5.34 -10.93 -5.01
CA HIS A 134 4.83 -12.23 -5.45
C HIS A 134 4.29 -13.06 -4.29
N PRO A 135 3.28 -13.92 -4.53
CA PRO A 135 2.83 -14.87 -3.53
C PRO A 135 3.90 -15.97 -3.29
N ASP A 136 3.96 -16.48 -2.06
CA ASP A 136 4.78 -17.64 -1.72
C ASP A 136 3.94 -18.66 -0.94
N PRO A 137 3.62 -19.83 -1.52
CA PRO A 137 2.75 -20.84 -0.90
C PRO A 137 3.36 -21.49 0.36
N ARG A 138 4.64 -21.28 0.63
CA ARG A 138 5.29 -21.74 1.86
C ARG A 138 4.83 -20.93 3.07
N ILE A 139 4.51 -19.65 2.84
CA ILE A 139 4.04 -18.73 3.89
C ILE A 139 2.53 -18.91 4.02
N ASN A 140 2.12 -19.81 4.91
CA ASN A 140 0.74 -20.25 5.09
C ASN A 140 0.25 -20.18 6.54
N SER A 141 0.93 -19.38 7.38
CA SER A 141 0.58 -19.13 8.77
C SER A 141 1.06 -17.75 9.18
N ASN A 142 0.37 -17.10 10.10
CA ASN A 142 0.84 -15.88 10.77
C ASN A 142 2.04 -16.14 11.69
N GLU A 143 2.28 -17.39 12.07
CA GLU A 143 3.41 -17.85 12.88
C GLU A 143 4.55 -18.46 12.04
N PHE A 144 4.63 -18.12 10.76
CA PHE A 144 5.61 -18.72 9.83
C PHE A 144 7.07 -18.52 10.25
N GLY A 145 7.36 -17.47 11.00
CA GLY A 145 8.73 -17.05 11.34
C GLY A 145 9.37 -16.16 10.26
N PRO A 146 10.70 -15.99 10.24
CA PRO A 146 11.36 -15.01 9.38
C PRO A 146 11.11 -15.23 7.88
N ASN A 147 10.62 -14.21 7.21
CA ASN A 147 10.32 -14.21 5.78
C ASN A 147 11.55 -14.58 4.94
N PRO A 148 11.52 -15.66 4.14
CA PRO A 148 12.61 -16.03 3.27
C PRO A 148 12.79 -15.06 2.08
N ASN A 149 11.71 -14.34 1.70
CA ASN A 149 11.70 -13.46 0.54
C ASN A 149 12.22 -12.07 0.92
N PRO A 150 13.20 -11.51 0.19
CA PRO A 150 13.57 -10.11 0.35
C PRO A 150 12.38 -9.19 0.04
N THR A 151 12.14 -8.23 0.93
CA THR A 151 11.13 -7.20 0.68
C THR A 151 11.68 -6.07 -0.17
N VAL A 152 10.80 -5.31 -0.83
CA VAL A 152 11.21 -4.10 -1.56
C VAL A 152 11.86 -3.07 -0.63
N PHE A 153 11.46 -3.01 0.64
CA PHE A 153 12.05 -2.12 1.65
C PHE A 153 13.48 -2.54 2.01
N GLU A 154 13.72 -3.84 2.19
CA GLU A 154 15.06 -4.40 2.40
C GLU A 154 15.97 -4.08 1.21
N TRP A 155 15.47 -4.31 -0.01
CA TRP A 155 16.22 -4.03 -1.23
C TRP A 155 16.53 -2.54 -1.40
N LEU A 156 15.55 -1.65 -1.17
CA LEU A 156 15.74 -0.20 -1.24
C LEU A 156 16.76 0.29 -0.21
N ASN A 157 16.72 -0.26 1.02
CA ASN A 157 17.72 0.06 2.05
C ASN A 157 19.14 -0.39 1.68
N GLY A 158 19.26 -1.40 0.81
CA GLY A 158 20.55 -1.84 0.24
C GLY A 158 21.12 -0.90 -0.82
N LEU A 159 20.33 0.04 -1.36
CA LEU A 159 20.80 0.98 -2.38
C LEU A 159 21.56 2.14 -1.74
N PRO A 160 22.71 2.58 -2.32
CA PRO A 160 23.56 3.61 -1.71
C PRO A 160 22.84 4.95 -1.43
N ASP A 161 21.90 5.33 -2.29
CA ASP A 161 21.14 6.60 -2.17
C ASP A 161 19.94 6.54 -1.24
N LEU A 162 19.59 5.36 -0.73
CA LEU A 162 18.48 5.13 0.21
C LEU A 162 18.90 4.44 1.50
N HIS A 163 20.18 4.06 1.62
CA HIS A 163 20.70 3.39 2.81
C HIS A 163 20.49 4.22 4.07
N GLY A 164 19.83 3.64 5.08
CA GLY A 164 19.49 4.32 6.33
C GLY A 164 18.30 5.29 6.24
N LEU A 165 17.66 5.40 5.07
CA LEU A 165 16.48 6.24 4.84
C LEU A 165 15.19 5.43 4.67
N VAL A 166 15.21 4.16 5.04
CA VAL A 166 14.07 3.24 4.99
C VAL A 166 13.71 2.85 6.42
N SER A 167 12.42 2.95 6.78
CA SER A 167 11.94 2.64 8.14
C SER A 167 10.61 1.92 8.11
N VAL A 168 10.30 1.21 9.20
CA VAL A 168 9.07 0.44 9.40
C VAL A 168 8.44 0.80 10.73
N TYR A 169 7.16 1.15 10.70
CA TYR A 169 6.32 1.38 11.85
C TYR A 169 5.08 0.50 11.73
N ALA A 170 4.84 -0.38 12.71
CA ALA A 170 3.68 -1.27 12.65
C ALA A 170 3.17 -1.63 14.05
N THR A 171 1.86 -1.82 14.17
CA THR A 171 1.26 -2.18 15.44
C THR A 171 1.54 -3.63 15.83
N TRP A 172 1.68 -4.53 14.87
CA TRP A 172 1.85 -5.95 15.10
C TRP A 172 3.32 -6.37 15.19
N GLU A 173 3.71 -7.10 16.23
CA GLU A 173 5.11 -7.50 16.44
C GLU A 173 5.64 -8.48 15.38
N THR A 174 4.77 -9.26 14.72
CA THR A 174 5.15 -10.20 13.64
C THR A 174 5.80 -9.50 12.44
N PHE A 175 5.66 -8.18 12.32
CA PHE A 175 6.42 -7.44 11.32
C PHE A 175 7.94 -7.56 11.45
N ARG A 176 8.46 -7.99 12.60
CA ARG A 176 9.89 -8.39 12.74
C ARG A 176 10.26 -9.54 11.82
N ASP A 177 9.34 -10.51 11.72
CA ASP A 177 9.52 -11.69 10.88
C ASP A 177 9.13 -11.41 9.43
N ILE A 178 8.06 -10.65 9.18
CA ILE A 178 7.65 -10.23 7.83
C ILE A 178 8.78 -9.47 7.12
N PHE A 179 9.45 -8.53 7.81
CA PHE A 179 10.61 -7.80 7.28
C PHE A 179 11.93 -8.52 7.51
N ASN A 180 11.93 -9.68 8.14
CA ASN A 180 13.12 -10.44 8.51
C ASN A 180 14.24 -9.53 9.04
N VAL A 181 13.99 -8.89 10.18
CA VAL A 181 14.86 -7.85 10.74
C VAL A 181 16.31 -8.30 10.90
N ARG A 182 16.54 -9.61 11.14
CA ARG A 182 17.88 -10.18 11.27
C ARG A 182 18.68 -10.12 9.96
N ARG A 183 18.00 -10.24 8.81
CA ARG A 183 18.60 -10.16 7.48
C ARG A 183 18.60 -8.73 6.96
N SER A 184 17.45 -8.04 7.05
CA SER A 184 17.26 -6.73 6.45
C SER A 184 17.95 -5.59 7.19
N ASN A 185 18.17 -5.76 8.50
CA ASN A 185 18.72 -4.73 9.40
C ASN A 185 17.97 -3.39 9.29
N LEU A 186 16.66 -3.44 8.96
CA LEU A 186 15.82 -2.26 8.90
C LEU A 186 15.51 -1.73 10.30
N PRO A 187 15.49 -0.41 10.52
CA PRO A 187 14.96 0.16 11.75
C PRO A 187 13.43 -0.06 11.80
N LEU A 188 12.99 -0.77 12.86
CA LEU A 188 11.59 -1.09 13.10
C LEU A 188 11.14 -0.56 14.46
N GLN A 189 9.96 0.06 14.48
CA GLN A 189 9.14 0.27 15.67
C GLN A 189 7.90 -0.59 15.52
N VAL A 190 7.77 -1.67 16.30
CA VAL A 190 6.68 -2.65 16.15
C VAL A 190 6.14 -3.12 17.49
N GLY A 191 4.85 -3.42 17.52
CA GLY A 191 4.17 -3.95 18.69
C GLY A 191 4.38 -3.09 19.94
N TRP A 192 4.54 -3.75 21.06
CA TRP A 192 4.71 -3.11 22.37
C TRP A 192 6.16 -2.69 22.69
N ASP A 193 7.04 -2.60 21.70
CA ASP A 193 8.36 -2.03 21.94
C ASP A 193 8.27 -0.57 22.39
N LEU A 194 9.03 -0.21 23.41
CA LEU A 194 9.09 1.17 23.85
C LEU A 194 9.71 2.03 22.74
N PRO A 195 9.00 3.07 22.27
CA PRO A 195 9.43 3.86 21.13
C PRO A 195 10.64 4.75 21.42
N TYR A 196 10.87 5.11 22.68
CA TYR A 196 11.95 5.99 23.04
C TYR A 196 12.91 5.36 24.06
N ARG A 197 14.21 5.65 23.92
CA ARG A 197 15.29 5.13 24.76
C ARG A 197 16.32 6.24 25.07
N GLY A 198 17.13 6.05 26.10
CA GLY A 198 18.14 7.01 26.53
C GLY A 198 17.59 8.14 27.36
N GLU A 199 18.09 9.37 27.20
CA GLU A 199 17.56 10.55 27.86
C GLU A 199 16.27 11.00 27.19
N LEU A 200 15.17 11.02 27.92
CA LEU A 200 13.83 11.26 27.39
C LEU A 200 13.30 12.64 27.81
N THR A 201 12.62 13.29 26.90
CA THR A 201 11.77 14.43 27.23
C THR A 201 10.57 13.98 28.07
N PRO A 202 9.92 14.88 28.84
CA PRO A 202 8.72 14.52 29.61
C PRO A 202 7.60 13.92 28.74
N ARG A 203 7.44 14.37 27.48
CA ARG A 203 6.46 13.82 26.54
C ARG A 203 6.81 12.37 26.11
N GLN A 204 8.07 12.11 25.83
CA GLN A 204 8.54 10.77 25.47
C GLN A 204 8.43 9.79 26.64
N GLU A 205 8.77 10.24 27.86
CA GLU A 205 8.59 9.41 29.08
C GLU A 205 7.11 9.12 29.34
N LEU A 206 6.23 10.10 29.17
CA LEU A 206 4.77 9.89 29.30
C LEU A 206 4.28 8.82 28.33
N LEU A 207 4.71 8.88 27.04
CA LEU A 207 4.32 7.87 26.06
C LEU A 207 4.86 6.48 26.44
N ASN A 208 6.12 6.39 26.84
CA ASN A 208 6.67 5.12 27.32
C ASN A 208 5.90 4.57 28.55
N GLN A 209 5.42 5.43 29.44
CA GLN A 209 4.58 5.01 30.57
C GLN A 209 3.22 4.49 30.10
N LEU A 210 2.60 5.12 29.08
CA LEU A 210 1.37 4.62 28.49
C LEU A 210 1.57 3.24 27.88
N TYR A 211 2.66 3.01 27.15
CA TYR A 211 3.00 1.66 26.66
C TYR A 211 3.11 0.61 27.76
N ARG A 212 3.70 0.96 28.91
CA ARG A 212 3.90 0.02 30.04
C ARG A 212 2.61 -0.28 30.80
N PHE A 213 1.68 0.68 30.91
CA PHE A 213 0.54 0.60 31.82
C PHE A 213 -0.81 0.41 31.12
N THR A 214 -0.86 0.49 29.80
CA THR A 214 -2.09 0.19 29.05
C THR A 214 -2.38 -1.29 29.05
N THR A 215 -3.64 -1.66 29.34
CA THR A 215 -4.11 -3.04 29.17
C THR A 215 -4.04 -3.41 27.69
N ARG A 216 -3.33 -4.45 27.37
CA ARG A 216 -3.15 -4.93 26.00
C ARG A 216 -4.42 -5.63 25.52
N LEU A 217 -4.78 -5.42 24.24
CA LEU A 217 -5.84 -6.18 23.59
C LEU A 217 -5.39 -7.63 23.40
N ASP A 218 -4.16 -7.80 22.93
CA ASP A 218 -3.40 -9.03 22.85
C ASP A 218 -1.91 -8.74 23.11
N ASP A 219 -1.06 -9.76 23.09
CA ASP A 219 0.37 -9.62 23.36
C ASP A 219 1.16 -9.09 22.14
N GLY A 220 0.60 -9.16 20.92
CA GLY A 220 1.29 -8.84 19.68
C GLY A 220 1.04 -7.42 19.16
N ASP A 221 -0.17 -6.88 19.34
CA ASP A 221 -0.58 -5.62 18.74
C ASP A 221 -0.65 -4.47 19.75
N VAL A 222 0.01 -3.35 19.39
CA VAL A 222 -0.19 -2.07 20.07
C VAL A 222 -1.31 -1.28 19.42
N TYR A 223 -2.02 -0.46 20.19
CA TYR A 223 -3.05 0.43 19.64
C TYR A 223 -2.47 1.43 18.63
N ASN A 224 -3.21 1.68 17.55
CA ASN A 224 -2.81 2.57 16.46
C ASN A 224 -2.36 3.95 16.95
N ALA A 225 -3.05 4.51 17.95
CA ALA A 225 -2.76 5.82 18.52
C ALA A 225 -1.36 5.90 19.15
N PHE A 226 -0.86 4.82 19.72
CA PHE A 226 0.47 4.79 20.30
C PHE A 226 1.55 4.78 19.22
N LEU A 227 1.32 4.09 18.10
CA LEU A 227 2.25 4.07 16.98
C LEU A 227 2.34 5.42 16.26
N GLN A 228 1.22 6.15 16.16
CA GLN A 228 1.14 7.40 15.41
C GLN A 228 2.12 8.47 15.92
N ILE A 229 2.31 8.58 17.23
CA ILE A 229 3.15 9.62 17.83
C ILE A 229 4.63 9.44 17.47
N PRO A 230 5.29 8.29 17.74
CA PRO A 230 6.69 8.08 17.35
C PRO A 230 6.88 8.07 15.83
N LEU A 231 5.88 7.64 15.06
CA LEU A 231 5.89 7.75 13.61
C LEU A 231 6.07 9.21 13.16
N LEU A 232 5.26 10.13 13.67
CA LEU A 232 5.36 11.55 13.33
C LEU A 232 6.66 12.19 13.81
N ASP A 233 7.17 11.80 14.98
CA ASP A 233 8.44 12.27 15.50
C ASP A 233 9.61 11.83 14.59
N SER A 234 9.55 10.64 13.99
CA SER A 234 10.61 10.10 13.12
C SER A 234 10.92 10.98 11.91
N PHE A 235 9.94 11.67 11.35
CA PHE A 235 10.17 12.59 10.22
C PHE A 235 10.98 13.83 10.58
N ARG A 236 11.00 14.21 11.85
CA ARG A 236 11.84 15.29 12.35
C ARG A 236 13.23 14.82 12.73
N GLU A 237 13.34 13.61 13.25
CA GLU A 237 14.57 13.05 13.82
C GLU A 237 15.41 12.30 12.77
N HIS A 238 14.78 11.47 11.91
CA HIS A 238 15.46 10.54 11.02
C HIS A 238 15.20 10.80 9.54
N GLN A 239 14.17 11.57 9.20
CA GLN A 239 13.81 11.95 7.83
C GLN A 239 13.77 10.76 6.85
N PRO A 240 13.02 9.68 7.12
CA PRO A 240 12.96 8.53 6.23
C PRO A 240 12.37 8.92 4.87
N ARG A 241 12.94 8.41 3.78
CA ARG A 241 12.42 8.60 2.42
C ARG A 241 11.49 7.49 1.97
N VAL A 242 11.63 6.30 2.53
CA VAL A 242 10.78 5.15 2.26
C VAL A 242 10.26 4.62 3.58
N LEU A 243 8.94 4.62 3.74
CA LEU A 243 8.32 4.26 5.00
C LEU A 243 7.20 3.24 4.77
N PHE A 244 7.18 2.21 5.60
CA PHE A 244 6.04 1.33 5.80
C PHE A 244 5.32 1.70 7.09
N VAL A 245 3.98 1.76 7.04
CA VAL A 245 3.13 1.95 8.22
C VAL A 245 2.02 0.92 8.20
N GLY A 246 1.95 0.08 9.24
CA GLY A 246 0.91 -0.94 9.40
C GLY A 246 0.07 -0.68 10.65
N TYR A 247 -1.25 -0.53 10.48
CA TYR A 247 -2.23 -0.35 11.54
C TYR A 247 -3.15 -1.58 11.64
N GLY A 248 -3.22 -2.22 12.81
CA GLY A 248 -3.89 -3.51 13.02
C GLY A 248 -5.30 -3.45 13.63
N GLU A 249 -5.69 -2.33 14.28
CA GLU A 249 -6.92 -2.31 15.09
C GLU A 249 -8.19 -2.68 14.32
N THR A 250 -8.29 -2.37 13.03
CA THR A 250 -9.47 -2.70 12.22
C THR A 250 -9.68 -4.21 12.09
N ASP A 251 -8.60 -4.97 11.98
CA ASP A 251 -8.64 -6.43 11.97
C ASP A 251 -9.02 -7.00 13.33
N ASN A 252 -8.37 -6.52 14.38
CA ASN A 252 -8.63 -6.93 15.77
C ASN A 252 -10.11 -6.73 16.15
N TRP A 253 -10.70 -5.57 15.81
CA TRP A 253 -12.11 -5.32 16.09
C TRP A 253 -13.05 -6.11 15.18
N GLY A 254 -12.63 -6.44 13.96
CA GLY A 254 -13.32 -7.41 13.11
C GLY A 254 -13.44 -8.76 13.79
N HIS A 255 -12.34 -9.36 14.21
CA HIS A 255 -12.30 -10.65 14.92
C HIS A 255 -13.04 -10.63 16.26
N ALA A 256 -12.97 -9.51 16.99
CA ALA A 256 -13.74 -9.33 18.21
C ALA A 256 -15.25 -9.21 17.95
N GLY A 257 -15.68 -9.12 16.69
CA GLY A 257 -17.08 -8.95 16.32
C GLY A 257 -17.67 -7.61 16.78
N ARG A 258 -16.85 -6.57 16.89
CA ARG A 258 -17.19 -5.24 17.38
C ARG A 258 -17.21 -4.24 16.23
N TYR A 259 -18.34 -4.21 15.51
CA TYR A 259 -18.48 -3.34 14.34
C TYR A 259 -18.44 -1.84 14.68
N ASP A 260 -18.90 -1.44 15.87
CA ASP A 260 -18.73 -0.08 16.37
C ASP A 260 -17.26 0.32 16.47
N LEU A 261 -16.41 -0.51 17.09
CA LEU A 261 -14.99 -0.25 17.23
C LEU A 261 -14.25 -0.35 15.88
N LEU A 262 -14.67 -1.26 14.99
CA LEU A 262 -14.14 -1.32 13.62
C LEU A 262 -14.40 -0.01 12.86
N LEU A 263 -15.62 0.55 12.95
CA LEU A 263 -15.93 1.83 12.30
C LEU A 263 -15.11 2.98 12.89
N HIS A 264 -15.02 3.05 14.22
CA HIS A 264 -14.22 4.09 14.89
C HIS A 264 -12.74 3.96 14.54
N SER A 265 -12.15 2.76 14.56
CA SER A 265 -10.74 2.58 14.20
C SER A 265 -10.47 2.86 12.72
N ALA A 266 -11.40 2.52 11.82
CA ALA A 266 -11.31 2.88 10.41
C ALA A 266 -11.38 4.41 10.18
N HIS A 267 -12.23 5.10 10.92
CA HIS A 267 -12.31 6.56 10.88
C HIS A 267 -11.04 7.23 11.44
N VAL A 268 -10.53 6.72 12.55
CA VAL A 268 -9.27 7.20 13.15
C VAL A 268 -8.08 6.90 12.23
N PHE A 269 -8.07 5.76 11.56
CA PHE A 269 -7.06 5.47 10.54
C PHE A 269 -7.04 6.54 9.43
N ASP A 270 -8.20 6.90 8.88
CA ASP A 270 -8.30 7.95 7.86
C ASP A 270 -7.77 9.31 8.37
N HIS A 271 -8.08 9.64 9.63
CA HIS A 271 -7.55 10.84 10.30
C HIS A 271 -6.02 10.77 10.48
N PHE A 272 -5.45 9.62 10.85
CA PHE A 272 -4.00 9.45 10.96
C PHE A 272 -3.29 9.58 9.62
N VAL A 273 -3.90 9.09 8.54
CA VAL A 273 -3.38 9.29 7.18
C VAL A 273 -3.41 10.78 6.81
N GLU A 274 -4.48 11.50 7.14
CA GLU A 274 -4.58 12.96 6.96
C GLU A 274 -3.52 13.72 7.74
N GLU A 275 -3.35 13.40 9.03
CA GLU A 275 -2.36 14.02 9.90
C GLU A 275 -0.93 13.80 9.37
N LEU A 276 -0.63 12.58 8.94
CA LEU A 276 0.65 12.24 8.34
C LEU A 276 0.87 13.00 7.04
N TRP A 277 -0.14 13.04 6.15
CA TRP A 277 -0.07 13.82 4.91
C TRP A 277 0.21 15.30 5.19
N ASN A 278 -0.58 15.92 6.07
CA ASN A 278 -0.45 17.33 6.40
C ASN A 278 0.91 17.66 7.06
N THR A 279 1.41 16.76 7.92
CA THR A 279 2.73 16.88 8.52
C THR A 279 3.82 16.90 7.45
N LEU A 280 3.77 15.96 6.50
CA LEU A 280 4.77 15.87 5.42
C LEU A 280 4.66 17.04 4.44
N GLN A 281 3.45 17.51 4.12
CA GLN A 281 3.28 18.71 3.30
C GLN A 281 3.77 19.99 4.03
N GLY A 282 3.87 19.96 5.36
CA GLY A 282 4.49 21.03 6.17
C GLY A 282 6.03 21.05 6.11
N LEU A 283 6.67 19.93 5.75
CA LEU A 283 8.14 19.78 5.77
C LEU A 283 8.74 19.99 4.37
N PRO A 284 9.72 20.89 4.19
CA PRO A 284 10.29 21.18 2.86
C PRO A 284 10.84 19.96 2.11
N ALA A 285 11.42 18.99 2.82
CA ALA A 285 11.99 17.78 2.22
C ALA A 285 10.92 16.82 1.66
N TYR A 286 9.65 16.99 2.03
CA TYR A 286 8.56 16.10 1.66
C TYR A 286 7.47 16.75 0.83
N ARG A 287 7.32 18.09 0.97
CA ARG A 287 6.28 18.86 0.30
C ARG A 287 6.33 18.65 -1.21
N ASP A 288 5.20 18.25 -1.80
CA ASP A 288 5.02 18.02 -3.24
C ASP A 288 6.00 16.99 -3.84
N GLN A 289 6.68 16.20 -3.00
CA GLN A 289 7.66 15.19 -3.39
C GLN A 289 7.37 13.83 -2.75
N THR A 290 6.22 13.68 -2.09
CA THR A 290 5.83 12.46 -1.40
C THR A 290 4.64 11.80 -2.07
N THR A 291 4.73 10.48 -2.29
CA THR A 291 3.61 9.66 -2.73
C THR A 291 3.18 8.70 -1.61
N PHE A 292 1.88 8.71 -1.32
CA PHE A 292 1.23 7.73 -0.46
C PHE A 292 0.64 6.61 -1.31
N ILE A 293 0.86 5.37 -0.89
CA ILE A 293 0.10 4.19 -1.30
C ILE A 293 -0.65 3.74 -0.06
N ILE A 294 -1.97 3.70 -0.10
CA ILE A 294 -2.83 3.37 1.03
C ILE A 294 -3.65 2.15 0.64
N THR A 295 -3.65 1.11 1.48
CA THR A 295 -4.29 -0.17 1.12
C THR A 295 -4.66 -0.98 2.36
N THR A 296 -5.12 -2.20 2.14
CA THR A 296 -5.27 -3.27 3.14
C THR A 296 -4.50 -4.51 2.67
N ASP A 297 -4.19 -5.41 3.57
CA ASP A 297 -3.45 -6.64 3.27
C ASP A 297 -4.36 -7.79 2.81
N HIS A 298 -5.61 -7.82 3.26
CA HIS A 298 -6.69 -8.71 2.81
C HIS A 298 -8.06 -8.05 3.03
N GLY A 299 -9.10 -8.62 2.45
CA GLY A 299 -10.48 -8.31 2.76
C GLY A 299 -11.04 -9.24 3.82
N ARG A 300 -12.37 -9.27 3.92
CA ARG A 300 -13.13 -10.15 4.83
C ARG A 300 -14.38 -10.67 4.14
N GLY A 301 -15.00 -11.66 4.73
CA GLY A 301 -16.32 -12.11 4.35
C GLY A 301 -17.37 -11.00 4.41
N SER A 302 -18.60 -11.31 4.09
CA SER A 302 -19.70 -10.34 4.05
C SER A 302 -20.95 -10.87 4.74
N GLY A 303 -21.94 -9.99 4.93
CA GLY A 303 -23.17 -10.34 5.66
C GLY A 303 -22.99 -10.37 7.18
N PRO A 304 -24.03 -10.77 7.93
CA PRO A 304 -24.07 -10.59 9.38
C PRO A 304 -23.19 -11.55 10.20
N ILE A 305 -22.61 -12.57 9.55
CA ILE A 305 -21.79 -13.59 10.22
C ILE A 305 -20.33 -13.46 9.76
N ASP A 306 -20.10 -13.48 8.45
CA ASP A 306 -18.77 -13.68 7.87
C ASP A 306 -17.91 -12.41 7.81
N TRP A 307 -18.50 -11.22 8.05
CA TRP A 307 -17.76 -9.95 8.10
C TRP A 307 -16.63 -9.94 9.14
N LYS A 308 -16.68 -10.84 10.14
CA LYS A 308 -15.71 -10.95 11.23
C LYS A 308 -14.46 -11.72 10.81
N GLU A 309 -14.59 -12.54 9.79
CA GLU A 309 -13.59 -13.54 9.41
C GLU A 309 -13.01 -13.25 8.03
N HIS A 310 -11.85 -13.79 7.80
CA HIS A 310 -11.12 -13.76 6.53
C HIS A 310 -10.42 -15.09 6.26
N GLY A 311 -9.75 -15.20 5.12
CA GLY A 311 -9.03 -16.40 4.72
C GLY A 311 -9.74 -17.18 3.63
N VAL A 312 -9.19 -18.34 3.26
CA VAL A 312 -9.64 -19.16 2.12
C VAL A 312 -11.09 -19.61 2.24
N GLU A 313 -11.58 -19.83 3.45
CA GLU A 313 -12.95 -20.28 3.72
C GLU A 313 -13.99 -19.15 3.65
N GLN A 314 -13.52 -17.89 3.52
CA GLN A 314 -14.36 -16.71 3.55
C GLN A 314 -14.35 -16.01 2.17
N PRO A 315 -15.33 -16.28 1.29
CA PRO A 315 -15.44 -15.62 -0.01
C PRO A 315 -15.51 -14.10 0.13
N GLY A 316 -14.67 -13.40 -0.62
CA GLY A 316 -14.55 -11.95 -0.56
C GLY A 316 -13.30 -11.46 0.16
N SER A 317 -12.64 -12.33 0.95
CA SER A 317 -11.38 -11.99 1.62
C SER A 317 -10.23 -11.70 0.67
N GLU A 318 -10.33 -12.16 -0.57
CA GLU A 318 -9.36 -11.83 -1.63
C GLU A 318 -9.50 -10.39 -2.15
N ASN A 319 -10.62 -9.73 -1.90
CA ASN A 319 -10.93 -8.41 -2.45
C ASN A 319 -10.41 -7.31 -1.53
N ILE A 320 -9.48 -6.52 -2.07
CA ILE A 320 -8.84 -5.39 -1.40
C ILE A 320 -9.14 -4.08 -2.12
N TRP A 321 -8.56 -3.00 -1.65
CA TRP A 321 -8.57 -1.70 -2.29
C TRP A 321 -7.18 -1.09 -2.25
N ILE A 322 -6.84 -0.25 -3.22
CA ILE A 322 -5.55 0.44 -3.31
C ILE A 322 -5.81 1.89 -3.69
N ALA A 323 -5.29 2.82 -2.92
CA ALA A 323 -5.34 4.25 -3.23
C ALA A 323 -3.92 4.81 -3.36
N VAL A 324 -3.71 5.70 -4.32
CA VAL A 324 -2.40 6.34 -4.55
C VAL A 324 -2.58 7.85 -4.70
N LEU A 325 -1.81 8.61 -3.91
CA LEU A 325 -1.81 10.07 -3.90
C LEU A 325 -0.37 10.58 -3.97
N GLY A 326 0.00 11.32 -5.00
CA GLY A 326 1.34 11.87 -5.12
C GLY A 326 1.57 12.66 -6.41
N PRO A 327 2.75 13.30 -6.55
CA PRO A 327 3.02 14.22 -7.65
C PRO A 327 3.17 13.54 -9.02
N ASP A 328 3.44 12.24 -9.05
CA ASP A 328 3.53 11.44 -10.28
C ASP A 328 2.25 10.64 -10.56
N THR A 329 1.21 10.80 -9.75
CA THR A 329 -0.06 10.09 -9.92
C THR A 329 -1.11 11.07 -10.43
N ARG A 330 -1.75 10.74 -11.57
CA ARG A 330 -2.82 11.57 -12.14
C ARG A 330 -4.06 11.56 -11.22
N ALA A 331 -4.70 12.73 -11.08
CA ALA A 331 -5.94 12.88 -10.32
C ALA A 331 -7.13 12.34 -11.14
N LEU A 332 -7.36 11.02 -11.07
CA LEU A 332 -8.43 10.32 -11.78
C LEU A 332 -9.54 9.80 -10.84
N GLY A 333 -9.40 10.03 -9.53
CA GLY A 333 -10.41 9.70 -8.53
C GLY A 333 -10.69 8.22 -8.38
N GLU A 334 -11.93 7.90 -8.07
CA GLU A 334 -12.42 6.52 -8.03
C GLU A 334 -12.36 5.90 -9.42
N ARG A 335 -11.58 4.84 -9.55
CA ARG A 335 -11.39 4.15 -10.84
C ARG A 335 -12.55 3.20 -11.11
N THR A 336 -12.97 3.17 -12.36
CA THR A 336 -14.06 2.32 -12.84
C THR A 336 -13.67 1.63 -14.13
N HIS A 337 -14.15 0.40 -14.35
CA HIS A 337 -13.89 -0.38 -15.57
C HIS A 337 -12.39 -0.46 -15.91
N THR A 338 -11.55 -0.73 -14.91
CA THR A 338 -10.09 -0.89 -15.08
C THR A 338 -9.70 -2.35 -15.28
N ALA A 339 -8.51 -2.57 -15.84
CA ALA A 339 -7.88 -3.86 -15.69
C ALA A 339 -7.72 -4.19 -14.19
N PRO A 340 -7.81 -5.47 -13.78
CA PRO A 340 -7.58 -5.86 -12.40
C PRO A 340 -6.17 -5.45 -11.93
N VAL A 341 -6.08 -4.88 -10.73
CA VAL A 341 -4.82 -4.67 -10.03
C VAL A 341 -4.64 -5.70 -8.94
N THR A 342 -3.41 -6.04 -8.60
CA THR A 342 -3.12 -7.03 -7.56
C THR A 342 -2.21 -6.47 -6.48
N GLN A 343 -2.28 -7.05 -5.31
CA GLN A 343 -1.42 -6.71 -4.18
C GLN A 343 0.05 -6.90 -4.52
N ALA A 344 0.40 -7.94 -5.28
CA ALA A 344 1.76 -8.21 -5.75
C ALA A 344 2.39 -7.06 -6.55
N GLN A 345 1.59 -6.18 -7.16
CA GLN A 345 2.10 -5.05 -7.93
C GLN A 345 2.64 -3.91 -7.06
N ILE A 346 2.32 -3.90 -5.75
CA ILE A 346 2.67 -2.80 -4.85
C ILE A 346 4.18 -2.67 -4.69
N ALA A 347 4.93 -3.76 -4.49
CA ALA A 347 6.39 -3.71 -4.34
C ALA A 347 7.07 -3.01 -5.53
N ALA A 348 6.75 -3.44 -6.74
CA ALA A 348 7.31 -2.83 -7.95
C ALA A 348 6.83 -1.39 -8.16
N THR A 349 5.61 -1.04 -7.71
CA THR A 349 5.07 0.33 -7.75
C THR A 349 5.84 1.27 -6.82
N VAL A 350 6.12 0.84 -5.57
CA VAL A 350 6.97 1.58 -4.62
C VAL A 350 8.33 1.91 -5.24
N ALA A 351 8.99 0.93 -5.83
CA ALA A 351 10.28 1.12 -6.49
C ALA A 351 10.19 2.06 -7.71
N ALA A 352 9.19 1.86 -8.58
CA ALA A 352 9.02 2.64 -9.79
C ALA A 352 8.74 4.13 -9.52
N LEU A 353 8.00 4.45 -8.46
CA LEU A 353 7.77 5.83 -8.00
C LEU A 353 9.09 6.53 -7.64
N LEU A 354 10.07 5.79 -7.13
CA LEU A 354 11.42 6.29 -6.82
C LEU A 354 12.39 6.21 -8.02
N GLY A 355 11.89 5.88 -9.22
CA GLY A 355 12.72 5.72 -10.41
C GLY A 355 13.61 4.48 -10.41
N LYS A 356 13.26 3.47 -9.62
CA LYS A 356 14.00 2.20 -9.49
C LYS A 356 13.21 1.04 -10.12
N ASP A 357 13.90 -0.02 -10.49
CA ASP A 357 13.30 -1.24 -11.03
C ASP A 357 13.59 -2.44 -10.11
N TYR A 358 12.63 -2.75 -9.24
CA TYR A 358 12.71 -3.86 -8.28
C TYR A 358 12.81 -5.24 -8.97
N ARG A 359 12.23 -5.38 -10.15
CA ARG A 359 12.22 -6.64 -10.90
C ARG A 359 13.59 -7.05 -11.43
N GLN A 360 14.56 -6.13 -11.49
CA GLN A 360 15.95 -6.50 -11.76
C GLN A 360 16.56 -7.33 -10.62
N ALA A 361 16.14 -7.08 -9.38
CA ALA A 361 16.59 -7.85 -8.21
C ALA A 361 15.69 -9.06 -7.94
N VAL A 362 14.37 -8.92 -8.17
CA VAL A 362 13.36 -9.96 -7.93
C VAL A 362 12.54 -10.16 -9.22
N PRO A 363 13.03 -10.98 -10.18
CA PRO A 363 12.33 -11.19 -11.46
C PRO A 363 10.91 -11.79 -11.34
N ALA A 364 10.63 -12.47 -10.22
CA ALA A 364 9.31 -13.02 -9.92
C ALA A 364 8.28 -11.96 -9.50
N ALA A 365 8.72 -10.75 -9.13
CA ALA A 365 7.82 -9.67 -8.74
C ALA A 365 6.91 -9.25 -9.90
N ALA A 366 5.65 -8.95 -9.59
CA ALA A 366 4.69 -8.42 -10.54
C ALA A 366 5.15 -7.07 -11.12
N VAL A 367 4.64 -6.72 -12.29
CA VAL A 367 4.86 -5.39 -12.88
C VAL A 367 4.19 -4.30 -12.03
N PRO A 368 4.71 -3.08 -12.00
CA PRO A 368 4.06 -1.99 -11.26
C PRO A 368 2.66 -1.67 -11.80
N ILE A 369 1.82 -1.03 -10.98
CA ILE A 369 0.52 -0.51 -11.40
C ILE A 369 0.75 0.67 -12.35
N ALA A 370 0.64 0.42 -13.65
CA ALA A 370 0.99 1.42 -14.67
C ALA A 370 0.13 2.69 -14.58
N GLU A 371 -1.14 2.55 -14.20
CA GLU A 371 -2.10 3.65 -14.14
C GLU A 371 -1.76 4.71 -13.09
N VAL A 372 -0.99 4.37 -12.06
CA VAL A 372 -0.58 5.32 -11.01
C VAL A 372 0.77 5.97 -11.28
N LEU A 373 1.50 5.45 -12.25
CA LEU A 373 2.72 6.06 -12.74
C LEU A 373 2.36 7.01 -13.86
N SER A 374 2.72 8.30 -13.76
CA SER A 374 2.47 9.23 -14.87
C SER A 374 3.09 8.64 -16.13
N THR A 375 2.25 8.15 -17.02
CA THR A 375 2.69 7.97 -18.40
C THR A 375 2.94 9.37 -18.94
N ARG A 376 4.17 9.71 -19.09
CA ARG A 376 4.59 10.93 -19.76
C ARG A 376 4.25 10.79 -21.23
N PRO A 377 3.68 11.85 -21.83
CA PRO A 377 3.44 11.87 -23.26
C PRO A 377 4.72 11.65 -24.05
#